data_cf88e0706f4f39e8eeb124aba9c2015c
#
_entry.id   cf88e0706f4f39e8eeb124aba9c2015c
#
_cell.length_a   1.000
_cell.length_b   1.000
_cell.length_c   1.000
_cell.angle_alpha   90.00
_cell.angle_beta   90.00
_cell.angle_gamma   90.00
#
_symmetry.space_group_name_H-M   'P 1'
#
loop_
_entity.id
_entity.type
_entity.pdbx_description
1 polymer ?
#
loop_
_entity_poly.entity_id
_entity_poly.type
_entity_poly.pdbx_seq_one_letter_code
_entity_poly.pdbx_strand_id
1 'polypeptide(L)'
;FSLQARAAFEAITGLEGYQNQDYEEYGLESKILFPRFLAPFLSRSFRRNSSAKSELAVSYNLQNRPEFHRRVFTSTWRYLWSEPQHHTSYRVDLVDLNYVYMPWVSAKFKEDYLDDVSNRNAILRYNYEDLFIMKLGFGISYNTDNFAFRANIESAGNLLDAFARVAKFHTNINGQHTFLNIAYAQYAKFDFDCTRLFRFDAHNTLALHGAFGIAYPYGNSTVLPFEKRYFSGGANSVRGWSVRELGPGKFKGTDGRIDFINQTGDIKLDLNAEYRTSLFWKFQGAVFVDAGNIWTLRNYEEQPG
;
A
#
# COMPACT_ATOMS: atom_id res chain seq x y z
N PHE A 1 -18.83 0.24 17.51
CA PHE A 1 -19.41 -0.31 16.29
C PHE A 1 -19.71 0.84 15.34
N SER A 2 -19.26 0.75 14.11
CA SER A 2 -19.67 1.61 13.01
C SER A 2 -20.10 0.75 11.83
N LEU A 3 -21.16 1.18 11.16
CA LEU A 3 -21.66 0.59 9.93
C LEU A 3 -21.82 1.73 8.92
N GLN A 4 -21.19 1.59 7.76
CA GLN A 4 -21.33 2.52 6.65
C GLN A 4 -21.87 1.78 5.43
N ALA A 5 -22.88 2.35 4.80
CA ALA A 5 -23.35 1.91 3.49
C ALA A 5 -23.21 3.07 2.51
N ARG A 6 -22.77 2.79 1.30
CA ARG A 6 -22.68 3.74 0.20
C ARG A 6 -23.42 3.19 -1.00
N ALA A 7 -24.11 4.07 -1.72
CA ALA A 7 -24.63 3.80 -3.03
C ALA A 7 -24.34 5.02 -3.92
N ALA A 8 -23.84 4.80 -5.11
CA ALA A 8 -23.64 5.83 -6.10
C ALA A 8 -24.16 5.34 -7.45
N PHE A 9 -24.80 6.26 -8.19
CA PHE A 9 -25.35 6.02 -9.51
C PHE A 9 -24.96 7.18 -10.41
N GLU A 10 -24.57 6.86 -11.63
CA GLU A 10 -24.28 7.84 -12.66
C GLU A 10 -24.84 7.32 -13.98
N ALA A 11 -25.76 8.07 -14.58
CA ALA A 11 -26.28 7.75 -15.90
C ALA A 11 -25.22 8.12 -16.94
N ILE A 12 -24.74 7.12 -17.67
CA ILE A 12 -23.70 7.29 -18.69
C ILE A 12 -24.36 7.17 -20.05
N THR A 13 -24.40 8.27 -20.79
CA THR A 13 -24.95 8.33 -22.16
C THR A 13 -23.87 8.71 -23.15
N GLY A 14 -23.85 8.07 -24.32
CA GLY A 14 -23.04 8.48 -25.46
C GLY A 14 -21.60 7.95 -25.48
N LEU A 15 -21.24 6.93 -24.71
CA LEU A 15 -19.97 6.23 -24.86
C LEU A 15 -20.02 5.31 -26.06
N GLU A 16 -19.45 5.75 -27.20
CA GLU A 16 -19.33 4.91 -28.39
C GLU A 16 -18.48 3.67 -28.15
N GLY A 17 -19.06 2.50 -28.43
CA GLY A 17 -18.38 1.19 -28.33
C GLY A 17 -18.37 0.53 -26.95
N TYR A 18 -19.01 1.10 -25.94
CA TYR A 18 -19.26 0.50 -24.64
C TYR A 18 -20.72 0.06 -24.51
N GLN A 19 -20.98 -0.89 -23.62
CA GLN A 19 -22.36 -1.27 -23.32
C GLN A 19 -23.07 -0.08 -22.70
N ASN A 20 -24.34 0.15 -23.07
CA ASN A 20 -25.21 1.13 -22.41
C ASN A 20 -25.59 0.62 -21.01
N GLN A 21 -24.66 0.71 -20.09
CA GLN A 21 -24.84 0.39 -18.68
C GLN A 21 -24.50 1.63 -17.86
N ASP A 22 -25.39 1.97 -16.95
CA ASP A 22 -25.11 3.03 -15.99
C ASP A 22 -24.03 2.61 -15.00
N TYR A 23 -23.35 3.57 -14.42
CA TYR A 23 -22.45 3.32 -13.31
C TYR A 23 -23.24 3.07 -12.05
N GLU A 24 -22.95 1.95 -11.41
CA GLU A 24 -23.50 1.58 -10.11
C GLU A 24 -22.38 1.22 -9.15
N GLU A 25 -22.41 1.79 -7.97
CA GLU A 25 -21.51 1.41 -6.89
C GLU A 25 -22.31 1.17 -5.61
N TYR A 26 -22.04 0.03 -4.97
CA TYR A 26 -22.56 -0.32 -3.66
C TYR A 26 -21.40 -0.70 -2.75
N GLY A 27 -21.31 -0.06 -1.60
CA GLY A 27 -20.32 -0.35 -0.59
C GLY A 27 -20.96 -0.58 0.77
N LEU A 28 -20.47 -1.59 1.48
CA LEU A 28 -20.82 -1.86 2.87
C LEU A 28 -19.54 -2.03 3.68
N GLU A 29 -19.39 -1.26 4.73
CA GLU A 29 -18.26 -1.36 5.66
C GLU A 29 -18.79 -1.51 7.09
N SER A 30 -18.28 -2.49 7.79
CA SER A 30 -18.57 -2.75 9.21
C SER A 30 -17.26 -2.75 9.99
N LYS A 31 -17.22 -1.97 11.06
CA LYS A 31 -16.07 -1.90 11.96
C LYS A 31 -16.50 -2.04 13.40
N ILE A 32 -15.93 -3.01 14.10
CA ILE A 32 -16.18 -3.30 15.51
C ILE A 32 -14.88 -3.09 16.28
N LEU A 33 -14.90 -2.15 17.21
CA LEU A 33 -13.80 -1.92 18.13
C LEU A 33 -14.19 -2.48 19.50
N PHE A 34 -13.47 -3.49 19.94
CA PHE A 34 -13.58 -4.05 21.28
C PHE A 34 -12.57 -3.34 22.20
N PRO A 35 -13.02 -2.71 23.29
CA PRO A 35 -12.11 -2.01 24.22
C PRO A 35 -11.32 -3.01 25.10
N ARG A 36 -11.14 -4.23 24.64
CA ARG A 36 -10.46 -5.33 25.32
C ARG A 36 -9.61 -6.12 24.33
N PHE A 37 -8.56 -6.73 24.88
CA PHE A 37 -7.71 -7.62 24.12
C PHE A 37 -8.36 -9.01 23.95
N LEU A 38 -8.90 -9.28 22.78
CA LEU A 38 -9.58 -10.53 22.44
C LEU A 38 -8.57 -11.50 21.80
N ALA A 39 -7.68 -12.08 22.60
CA ALA A 39 -6.72 -13.08 22.17
C ALA A 39 -6.94 -14.39 22.96
N PRO A 40 -7.75 -15.34 22.47
CA PRO A 40 -8.13 -16.54 23.20
C PRO A 40 -6.96 -17.46 23.53
N PHE A 41 -5.87 -17.37 22.78
CA PHE A 41 -4.63 -18.15 22.95
C PHE A 41 -3.69 -17.60 24.04
N LEU A 42 -3.98 -16.41 24.59
CA LEU A 42 -3.17 -15.81 25.66
C LEU A 42 -3.82 -15.99 27.03
N SER A 43 -2.99 -15.97 28.09
CA SER A 43 -3.45 -16.13 29.46
C SER A 43 -4.47 -15.05 29.88
N ARG A 44 -5.36 -15.39 30.80
CA ARG A 44 -6.37 -14.43 31.31
C ARG A 44 -5.73 -13.23 32.02
N SER A 45 -4.65 -13.47 32.76
CA SER A 45 -3.90 -12.42 33.46
C SER A 45 -3.28 -11.43 32.49
N PHE A 46 -2.64 -11.91 31.43
CA PHE A 46 -2.05 -11.07 30.40
C PHE A 46 -3.11 -10.21 29.70
N ARG A 47 -4.22 -10.82 29.27
CA ARG A 47 -5.32 -10.10 28.59
C ARG A 47 -5.95 -9.02 29.48
N ARG A 48 -6.09 -9.30 30.79
CA ARG A 48 -6.69 -8.33 31.73
C ARG A 48 -5.77 -7.14 32.01
N ASN A 49 -4.46 -7.37 32.02
CA ASN A 49 -3.46 -6.33 32.32
C ASN A 49 -3.01 -5.55 31.07
N SER A 50 -3.38 -6.02 29.90
CA SER A 50 -3.07 -5.32 28.63
C SER A 50 -4.04 -4.17 28.37
N SER A 51 -3.52 -3.03 27.93
CA SER A 51 -4.30 -1.91 27.41
C SER A 51 -4.74 -2.10 25.93
N ALA A 52 -4.44 -3.25 25.35
CA ALA A 52 -4.72 -3.52 23.94
C ALA A 52 -6.21 -3.58 23.65
N LYS A 53 -6.58 -3.02 22.51
CA LYS A 53 -7.90 -3.07 21.90
C LYS A 53 -7.87 -4.03 20.73
N SER A 54 -8.99 -4.66 20.45
CA SER A 54 -9.16 -5.53 19.28
C SER A 54 -10.09 -4.86 18.29
N GLU A 55 -9.73 -4.85 17.03
CA GLU A 55 -10.53 -4.29 15.95
C GLU A 55 -10.81 -5.37 14.90
N LEU A 56 -12.07 -5.49 14.54
CA LEU A 56 -12.52 -6.25 13.38
C LEU A 56 -13.12 -5.25 12.39
N ALA A 57 -12.58 -5.20 11.19
CA ALA A 57 -13.14 -4.45 10.08
C ALA A 57 -13.42 -5.40 8.92
N VAL A 58 -14.59 -5.28 8.31
CA VAL A 58 -15.00 -6.02 7.12
C VAL A 58 -15.63 -5.05 6.16
N SER A 59 -15.21 -5.06 4.90
CA SER A 59 -15.85 -4.28 3.86
C SER A 59 -16.08 -5.09 2.60
N TYR A 60 -17.15 -4.73 1.90
CA TYR A 60 -17.44 -5.23 0.57
C TYR A 60 -17.86 -4.07 -0.32
N ASN A 61 -17.20 -3.96 -1.48
CA ASN A 61 -17.51 -2.95 -2.49
C ASN A 61 -17.77 -3.64 -3.83
N LEU A 62 -18.84 -3.25 -4.47
CA LEU A 62 -19.30 -3.72 -5.76
C LEU A 62 -19.37 -2.52 -6.68
N GLN A 63 -18.68 -2.57 -7.80
CA GLN A 63 -18.71 -1.55 -8.85
C GLN A 63 -19.07 -2.20 -10.16
N ASN A 64 -20.10 -1.70 -10.83
CA ASN A 64 -20.45 -2.01 -12.19
C ASN A 64 -20.29 -0.74 -13.02
N ARG A 65 -19.45 -0.81 -14.04
CA ARG A 65 -19.22 0.26 -15.01
C ARG A 65 -19.32 -0.29 -16.42
N PRO A 66 -19.57 0.55 -17.42
CA PRO A 66 -19.52 0.14 -18.84
C PRO A 66 -18.18 -0.47 -19.23
N GLU A 67 -17.10 -0.08 -18.54
CA GLU A 67 -15.74 -0.49 -18.83
C GLU A 67 -15.35 -1.78 -18.12
N PHE A 68 -15.85 -1.98 -16.87
CA PHE A 68 -15.49 -3.14 -16.05
C PHE A 68 -16.49 -3.39 -14.91
N HIS A 69 -16.48 -4.62 -14.42
CA HIS A 69 -17.12 -4.98 -13.15
C HIS A 69 -16.03 -5.33 -12.14
N ARG A 70 -16.11 -4.76 -10.93
CA ARG A 70 -15.14 -4.98 -9.84
C ARG A 70 -15.84 -5.35 -8.56
N ARG A 71 -15.30 -6.31 -7.85
CA ARG A 71 -15.72 -6.77 -6.52
C ARG A 71 -14.51 -6.71 -5.60
N VAL A 72 -14.61 -5.97 -4.52
CA VAL A 72 -13.54 -5.86 -3.52
C VAL A 72 -14.08 -6.32 -2.18
N PHE A 73 -13.42 -7.30 -1.59
CA PHE A 73 -13.68 -7.74 -0.24
C PHE A 73 -12.43 -7.54 0.61
N THR A 74 -12.58 -6.86 1.76
CA THR A 74 -11.51 -6.73 2.73
C THR A 74 -11.95 -7.24 4.09
N SER A 75 -11.05 -7.87 4.81
CA SER A 75 -11.29 -8.27 6.20
C SER A 75 -10.01 -8.11 7.00
N THR A 76 -10.08 -7.39 8.10
CA THR A 76 -8.92 -7.13 8.96
C THR A 76 -9.26 -7.45 10.40
N TRP A 77 -8.42 -8.28 11.03
CA TRP A 77 -8.40 -8.47 12.47
C TRP A 77 -7.09 -7.96 13.03
N ARG A 78 -7.14 -6.91 13.88
CA ARG A 78 -5.95 -6.29 14.43
C ARG A 78 -6.02 -6.02 15.91
N TYR A 79 -4.87 -5.92 16.51
CA TYR A 79 -4.67 -5.45 17.88
C TYR A 79 -3.94 -4.11 17.88
N LEU A 80 -4.43 -3.21 18.71
CA LEU A 80 -3.90 -1.86 18.86
C LEU A 80 -3.69 -1.59 20.34
N TRP A 81 -2.49 -1.17 20.71
CA TRP A 81 -2.24 -0.64 22.05
C TRP A 81 -1.24 0.49 22.01
N SER A 82 -1.28 1.33 23.02
CA SER A 82 -0.37 2.46 23.17
C SER A 82 0.08 2.56 24.61
N GLU A 83 1.31 2.96 24.76
CA GLU A 83 1.95 3.27 26.04
C GLU A 83 2.25 4.77 26.09
N PRO A 84 1.32 5.59 26.56
CA PRO A 84 1.48 7.06 26.54
C PRO A 84 2.71 7.55 27.29
N GLN A 85 3.08 6.87 28.40
CA GLN A 85 4.28 7.20 29.18
C GLN A 85 5.59 7.01 28.38
N HIS A 86 5.59 6.07 27.41
CA HIS A 86 6.72 5.81 26.53
C HIS A 86 6.56 6.41 25.14
N HIS A 87 5.50 7.19 24.90
CA HIS A 87 5.17 7.79 23.61
C HIS A 87 5.10 6.76 22.45
N THR A 88 4.81 5.49 22.76
CA THR A 88 4.88 4.37 21.83
C THR A 88 3.50 3.80 21.57
N SER A 89 3.23 3.48 20.31
CA SER A 89 2.03 2.77 19.88
C SER A 89 2.40 1.56 19.03
N TYR A 90 1.65 0.49 19.21
CA TYR A 90 1.87 -0.79 18.56
C TYR A 90 0.62 -1.22 17.81
N ARG A 91 0.83 -1.89 16.69
CA ARG A 91 -0.21 -2.52 15.88
C ARG A 91 0.22 -3.93 15.48
N VAL A 92 -0.67 -4.89 15.66
CA VAL A 92 -0.51 -6.24 15.13
C VAL A 92 -1.72 -6.56 14.27
N ASP A 93 -1.51 -6.76 12.99
CA ASP A 93 -2.51 -7.25 12.04
C ASP A 93 -2.36 -8.78 12.00
N LEU A 94 -3.30 -9.52 12.63
CA LEU A 94 -3.29 -10.99 12.62
C LEU A 94 -3.81 -11.56 11.32
N VAL A 95 -4.73 -10.87 10.70
CA VAL A 95 -5.27 -11.18 9.39
C VAL A 95 -5.59 -9.83 8.75
N ASP A 96 -5.01 -9.59 7.59
CA ASP A 96 -5.40 -8.48 6.73
C ASP A 96 -5.54 -9.04 5.31
N LEU A 97 -6.79 -9.24 4.92
CA LEU A 97 -7.16 -9.86 3.67
C LEU A 97 -7.68 -8.79 2.72
N ASN A 98 -7.13 -8.77 1.52
CA ASN A 98 -7.59 -7.96 0.39
C ASN A 98 -7.82 -8.87 -0.82
N TYR A 99 -9.07 -9.01 -1.20
CA TYR A 99 -9.51 -9.81 -2.34
C TYR A 99 -10.17 -8.89 -3.35
N VAL A 100 -9.57 -8.79 -4.53
CA VAL A 100 -10.10 -8.06 -5.68
C VAL A 100 -10.39 -9.04 -6.79
N TYR A 101 -11.62 -9.04 -7.26
CA TYR A 101 -12.07 -9.88 -8.35
C TYR A 101 -12.69 -9.03 -9.45
N MET A 102 -12.25 -9.26 -10.67
CA MET A 102 -12.69 -8.57 -11.89
C MET A 102 -13.48 -9.54 -12.77
N PRO A 103 -14.79 -9.74 -12.52
CA PRO A 103 -15.59 -10.72 -13.27
C PRO A 103 -15.69 -10.39 -14.76
N TRP A 104 -15.53 -9.11 -15.11
CA TRP A 104 -15.63 -8.68 -16.49
C TRP A 104 -14.87 -7.36 -16.70
N VAL A 105 -14.17 -7.29 -17.85
CA VAL A 105 -13.52 -6.08 -18.35
C VAL A 105 -13.81 -5.99 -19.85
N SER A 106 -14.26 -4.83 -20.32
CA SER A 106 -14.58 -4.58 -21.72
C SER A 106 -13.35 -4.82 -22.63
N ALA A 107 -13.59 -5.47 -23.77
CA ALA A 107 -12.53 -5.70 -24.76
C ALA A 107 -11.98 -4.36 -25.32
N LYS A 108 -12.86 -3.40 -25.59
CA LYS A 108 -12.46 -2.06 -26.03
C LYS A 108 -11.64 -1.33 -24.98
N PHE A 109 -12.03 -1.39 -23.71
CA PHE A 109 -11.27 -0.80 -22.61
C PHE A 109 -9.88 -1.43 -22.45
N LYS A 110 -9.77 -2.74 -22.65
CA LYS A 110 -8.47 -3.41 -22.68
C LYS A 110 -7.59 -2.88 -23.79
N GLU A 111 -8.11 -2.85 -25.03
CA GLU A 111 -7.39 -2.37 -26.21
C GLU A 111 -6.95 -0.92 -26.07
N ASP A 112 -7.86 -0.03 -25.63
CA ASP A 112 -7.61 1.42 -25.56
C ASP A 112 -6.68 1.82 -24.41
N TYR A 113 -6.68 1.08 -23.29
CA TYR A 113 -6.03 1.53 -22.04
C TYR A 113 -5.12 0.51 -21.36
N LEU A 114 -5.28 -0.79 -21.58
CA LEU A 114 -4.54 -1.81 -20.83
C LEU A 114 -3.50 -2.54 -21.66
N ASP A 115 -3.73 -2.74 -22.96
CA ASP A 115 -2.86 -3.54 -23.82
C ASP A 115 -1.75 -2.71 -24.46
N ASP A 116 -1.93 -1.39 -24.58
CA ASP A 116 -0.88 -0.48 -25.06
C ASP A 116 0.11 -0.13 -23.94
N VAL A 117 1.22 -0.83 -23.91
CA VAL A 117 2.30 -0.65 -22.91
C VAL A 117 2.95 0.74 -23.02
N SER A 118 2.86 1.41 -24.16
CA SER A 118 3.39 2.76 -24.38
C SER A 118 2.50 3.85 -23.78
N ASN A 119 1.28 3.51 -23.37
CA ASN A 119 0.32 4.47 -22.83
C ASN A 119 0.66 4.78 -21.36
N ARG A 120 0.69 6.06 -21.00
CA ARG A 120 0.82 6.54 -19.61
C ARG A 120 -0.21 5.91 -18.66
N ASN A 121 -1.36 5.51 -19.20
CA ASN A 121 -2.44 4.88 -18.45
C ASN A 121 -2.24 3.38 -18.25
N ALA A 122 -1.22 2.77 -18.82
CA ALA A 122 -0.95 1.33 -18.65
C ALA A 122 -0.75 0.92 -17.18
N ILE A 123 -0.38 1.88 -16.30
CA ILE A 123 -0.36 1.68 -14.85
C ILE A 123 -1.73 1.28 -14.30
N LEU A 124 -2.81 1.68 -14.95
CA LEU A 124 -4.17 1.33 -14.59
C LEU A 124 -4.42 -0.18 -14.72
N ARG A 125 -3.71 -0.87 -15.63
CA ARG A 125 -3.80 -2.32 -15.81
C ARG A 125 -3.77 -3.07 -14.48
N TYR A 126 -2.86 -2.71 -13.59
CA TYR A 126 -2.74 -3.36 -12.28
C TYR A 126 -3.91 -3.09 -11.33
N ASN A 127 -4.72 -2.08 -11.59
CA ASN A 127 -5.95 -1.82 -10.87
C ASN A 127 -7.13 -2.67 -11.36
N TYR A 128 -6.97 -3.30 -12.55
CA TYR A 128 -7.99 -4.11 -13.21
C TYR A 128 -7.61 -5.59 -13.31
N GLU A 129 -6.66 -6.03 -12.49
CA GLU A 129 -6.30 -7.45 -12.34
C GLU A 129 -6.89 -8.03 -11.06
N ASP A 130 -7.14 -9.33 -11.09
CA ASP A 130 -7.51 -10.07 -9.90
C ASP A 130 -6.35 -10.07 -8.90
N LEU A 131 -6.66 -9.80 -7.65
CA LEU A 131 -5.64 -9.69 -6.60
C LEU A 131 -6.10 -10.38 -5.33
N PHE A 132 -5.26 -11.26 -4.80
CA PHE A 132 -5.48 -11.86 -3.49
C PHE A 132 -4.24 -11.68 -2.61
N ILE A 133 -4.39 -10.87 -1.57
CA ILE A 133 -3.36 -10.66 -0.55
C ILE A 133 -3.94 -11.01 0.81
N MET A 134 -3.30 -11.95 1.51
CA MET A 134 -3.54 -12.22 2.91
C MET A 134 -2.23 -12.06 3.67
N LYS A 135 -2.16 -11.06 4.52
CA LYS A 135 -0.93 -10.69 5.23
C LYS A 135 -1.08 -10.69 6.74
N LEU A 136 0.03 -10.91 7.40
CA LEU A 136 0.30 -10.62 8.80
C LEU A 136 1.11 -9.33 8.85
N GLY A 137 0.90 -8.50 9.87
CA GLY A 137 1.63 -7.25 10.03
C GLY A 137 1.96 -6.95 11.49
N PHE A 138 3.11 -6.31 11.67
CA PHE A 138 3.48 -5.68 12.93
C PHE A 138 3.96 -4.26 12.67
N GLY A 139 3.45 -3.31 13.44
CA GLY A 139 3.85 -1.92 13.36
C GLY A 139 4.15 -1.36 14.75
N ILE A 140 5.19 -0.55 14.82
CA ILE A 140 5.55 0.25 15.98
C ILE A 140 5.71 1.69 15.55
N SER A 141 5.20 2.62 16.36
CA SER A 141 5.41 4.04 16.18
C SER A 141 5.75 4.70 17.51
N TYR A 142 6.74 5.55 17.48
CA TYR A 142 7.17 6.38 18.59
C TYR A 142 7.08 7.83 18.17
N ASN A 143 6.51 8.68 19.01
CA ASN A 143 6.27 10.08 18.66
C ASN A 143 6.41 11.00 19.87
N THR A 144 7.37 11.90 19.80
CA THR A 144 7.58 13.01 20.73
C THR A 144 7.63 14.32 19.96
N ASP A 145 7.70 15.45 20.65
CA ASP A 145 7.75 16.78 20.03
C ASP A 145 8.93 17.00 19.08
N ASN A 146 10.03 16.26 19.26
CA ASN A 146 11.26 16.46 18.51
C ASN A 146 11.72 15.23 17.74
N PHE A 147 11.14 14.07 17.99
CA PHE A 147 11.55 12.83 17.38
C PHE A 147 10.35 11.91 17.16
N ALA A 148 10.22 11.41 15.94
CA ALA A 148 9.23 10.42 15.59
C ALA A 148 9.87 9.32 14.75
N PHE A 149 9.50 8.07 14.98
CA PHE A 149 9.79 7.00 14.05
C PHE A 149 8.60 6.05 13.90
N ARG A 150 8.55 5.38 12.77
CA ARG A 150 7.61 4.32 12.48
C ARG A 150 8.34 3.17 11.80
N ALA A 151 8.11 1.96 12.27
CA ALA A 151 8.59 0.76 11.61
C ALA A 151 7.42 -0.21 11.40
N ASN A 152 7.34 -0.81 10.22
CA ASN A 152 6.33 -1.81 9.88
C ASN A 152 6.99 -3.02 9.23
N ILE A 153 6.50 -4.20 9.58
CA ILE A 153 6.87 -5.46 8.95
C ILE A 153 5.59 -6.11 8.46
N GLU A 154 5.58 -6.55 7.21
CA GLU A 154 4.49 -7.33 6.62
C GLU A 154 5.02 -8.66 6.09
N SER A 155 4.25 -9.72 6.26
CA SER A 155 4.48 -11.04 5.67
C SER A 155 3.18 -11.51 5.04
N ALA A 156 3.16 -11.66 3.72
CA ALA A 156 1.97 -12.06 2.97
C ALA A 156 2.11 -13.47 2.41
N GLY A 157 0.98 -14.17 2.29
CA GLY A 157 0.84 -15.46 1.62
C GLY A 157 1.33 -16.68 2.41
N ASN A 158 2.12 -16.52 3.49
CA ASN A 158 2.72 -17.65 4.18
C ASN A 158 1.70 -18.57 4.85
N LEU A 159 0.65 -18.02 5.45
CA LEU A 159 -0.43 -18.84 6.01
C LEU A 159 -1.16 -19.62 4.92
N LEU A 160 -1.43 -18.98 3.78
CA LEU A 160 -2.08 -19.63 2.64
C LEU A 160 -1.19 -20.70 2.03
N ASP A 161 0.11 -20.46 1.92
CA ASP A 161 1.07 -21.45 1.41
C ASP A 161 1.14 -22.70 2.32
N ALA A 162 1.15 -22.49 3.63
CA ALA A 162 1.08 -23.59 4.58
C ALA A 162 -0.21 -24.42 4.42
N PHE A 163 -1.36 -23.74 4.22
CA PHE A 163 -2.64 -24.40 3.93
C PHE A 163 -2.67 -25.06 2.56
N ALA A 164 -2.11 -24.41 1.54
CA ALA A 164 -2.08 -24.92 0.18
C ALA A 164 -1.37 -26.26 0.06
N ARG A 165 -0.28 -26.43 0.81
CA ARG A 165 0.49 -27.71 0.86
C ARG A 165 -0.32 -28.85 1.52
N VAL A 166 -1.12 -28.54 2.53
CA VAL A 166 -1.94 -29.53 3.24
C VAL A 166 -3.22 -29.82 2.45
N ALA A 167 -3.90 -28.80 1.96
CA ALA A 167 -5.20 -28.90 1.29
C ALA A 167 -5.10 -29.16 -0.23
N LYS A 168 -3.87 -29.27 -0.77
CA LYS A 168 -3.58 -29.51 -2.19
C LYS A 168 -4.33 -28.52 -3.10
N PHE A 169 -4.06 -27.22 -2.92
CA PHE A 169 -4.65 -26.18 -3.76
C PHE A 169 -4.31 -26.39 -5.22
N HIS A 170 -5.24 -25.98 -6.09
CA HIS A 170 -5.00 -26.01 -7.53
C HIS A 170 -3.84 -25.08 -7.89
N THR A 171 -3.09 -25.47 -8.92
CA THR A 171 -2.03 -24.67 -9.53
C THR A 171 -2.52 -24.15 -10.88
N ASN A 172 -2.22 -22.89 -11.17
CA ASN A 172 -2.48 -22.31 -12.49
C ASN A 172 -1.41 -22.76 -13.50
N ILE A 173 -1.56 -22.34 -14.76
CA ILE A 173 -0.62 -22.65 -15.87
C ILE A 173 0.80 -22.15 -15.61
N ASN A 174 0.97 -21.12 -14.74
CA ASN A 174 2.26 -20.55 -14.35
C ASN A 174 2.88 -21.27 -13.13
N GLY A 175 2.28 -22.37 -12.67
CA GLY A 175 2.77 -23.13 -11.51
C GLY A 175 2.49 -22.47 -10.16
N GLN A 176 1.67 -21.42 -10.12
CA GLN A 176 1.31 -20.72 -8.87
C GLN A 176 0.10 -21.38 -8.23
N HIS A 177 0.14 -21.55 -6.91
CA HIS A 177 -1.04 -21.98 -6.17
C HIS A 177 -2.13 -20.91 -6.15
N THR A 178 -3.37 -21.35 -6.33
CA THR A 178 -4.53 -20.45 -6.37
C THR A 178 -5.48 -20.73 -5.22
N PHE A 179 -6.07 -19.66 -4.69
CA PHE A 179 -7.21 -19.71 -3.78
C PHE A 179 -8.38 -18.96 -4.40
N LEU A 180 -9.55 -19.60 -4.48
CA LEU A 180 -10.71 -19.10 -5.23
C LEU A 180 -10.38 -18.70 -6.68
N ASN A 181 -9.53 -19.52 -7.34
CA ASN A 181 -9.03 -19.34 -8.72
C ASN A 181 -8.12 -18.12 -8.93
N ILE A 182 -7.71 -17.43 -7.88
CA ILE A 182 -6.78 -16.29 -7.95
C ILE A 182 -5.47 -16.67 -7.29
N ALA A 183 -4.34 -16.38 -7.96
CA ALA A 183 -3.02 -16.59 -7.39
C ALA A 183 -2.80 -15.60 -6.23
N TYR A 184 -2.48 -16.14 -5.06
CA TYR A 184 -2.22 -15.27 -3.91
C TYR A 184 -0.79 -14.73 -3.92
N ALA A 185 -0.65 -13.48 -3.48
CA ALA A 185 0.65 -12.84 -3.36
C ALA A 185 1.43 -13.38 -2.15
N GLN A 186 2.74 -13.65 -2.35
CA GLN A 186 3.65 -14.09 -1.30
C GLN A 186 4.89 -13.20 -1.28
N TYR A 187 5.06 -12.42 -0.19
CA TYR A 187 6.17 -11.50 -0.02
C TYR A 187 6.43 -11.18 1.45
N ALA A 188 7.62 -10.66 1.72
CA ALA A 188 7.98 -10.00 2.97
C ALA A 188 8.30 -8.52 2.69
N LYS A 189 7.86 -7.61 3.56
CA LYS A 189 8.04 -6.18 3.41
C LYS A 189 8.41 -5.55 4.75
N PHE A 190 9.37 -4.63 4.71
CA PHE A 190 9.78 -3.81 5.85
C PHE A 190 9.81 -2.36 5.43
N ASP A 191 9.19 -1.49 6.23
CA ASP A 191 9.20 -0.05 6.07
C ASP A 191 9.70 0.60 7.35
N PHE A 192 10.57 1.57 7.21
CA PHE A 192 11.07 2.41 8.30
C PHE A 192 11.00 3.88 7.89
N ASP A 193 10.52 4.71 8.80
CA ASP A 193 10.38 6.15 8.62
C ASP A 193 10.81 6.84 9.92
N CYS A 194 11.64 7.86 9.84
CA CYS A 194 12.19 8.54 11.00
C CYS A 194 12.29 10.04 10.73
N THR A 195 11.84 10.85 11.69
CA THR A 195 11.94 12.30 11.65
C THR A 195 12.58 12.83 12.93
N ARG A 196 13.54 13.72 12.80
CA ARG A 196 14.17 14.42 13.92
C ARG A 196 14.11 15.93 13.72
N LEU A 197 13.65 16.66 14.74
CA LEU A 197 13.64 18.10 14.77
C LEU A 197 14.70 18.60 15.75
N PHE A 198 15.60 19.47 15.28
CA PHE A 198 16.56 20.19 16.07
C PHE A 198 16.12 21.65 16.15
N ARG A 199 15.56 22.05 17.29
CA ARG A 199 15.17 23.43 17.56
C ARG A 199 16.37 24.16 18.16
N PHE A 200 16.98 25.08 17.40
CA PHE A 200 18.10 25.87 17.86
C PHE A 200 17.65 27.01 18.75
N ASP A 201 16.53 27.63 18.37
CA ASP A 201 15.88 28.71 19.11
C ASP A 201 14.37 28.79 18.73
N ALA A 202 13.68 29.86 19.16
CA ALA A 202 12.26 30.05 18.87
C ALA A 202 11.94 30.29 17.38
N HIS A 203 12.95 30.65 16.57
CA HIS A 203 12.79 31.02 15.17
C HIS A 203 13.41 30.00 14.21
N ASN A 204 14.36 29.20 14.68
CA ASN A 204 15.24 28.38 13.82
C ASN A 204 15.09 26.89 14.16
N THR A 205 14.74 26.10 13.16
CA THR A 205 14.59 24.64 13.29
C THR A 205 15.21 23.94 12.09
N LEU A 206 15.96 22.87 12.36
CA LEU A 206 16.41 21.91 11.35
C LEU A 206 15.56 20.65 11.49
N ALA A 207 14.86 20.26 10.41
CA ALA A 207 14.14 19.01 10.30
C ALA A 207 14.95 18.03 9.45
N LEU A 208 15.21 16.85 9.97
CA LEU A 208 15.79 15.73 9.23
C LEU A 208 14.74 14.63 9.13
N HIS A 209 14.60 14.07 7.94
CA HIS A 209 13.72 12.93 7.68
C HIS A 209 14.48 11.88 6.89
N GLY A 210 14.25 10.61 7.24
CA GLY A 210 14.78 9.47 6.51
C GLY A 210 13.74 8.38 6.43
N ALA A 211 13.49 7.87 5.25
CA ALA A 211 12.61 6.75 5.00
C ALA A 211 13.34 5.65 4.23
N PHE A 212 13.17 4.42 4.67
CA PHE A 212 13.70 3.23 4.03
C PHE A 212 12.61 2.17 3.90
N GLY A 213 12.55 1.53 2.75
CA GLY A 213 11.63 0.42 2.52
C GLY A 213 12.28 -0.67 1.70
N ILE A 214 11.97 -1.91 2.02
CA ILE A 214 12.38 -3.09 1.26
C ILE A 214 11.24 -4.09 1.22
N ALA A 215 10.97 -4.66 0.05
CA ALA A 215 9.98 -5.69 -0.14
C ALA A 215 10.52 -6.79 -1.06
N TYR A 216 10.39 -8.04 -0.65
CA TYR A 216 10.94 -9.18 -1.35
C TYR A 216 9.83 -10.19 -1.70
N PRO A 217 9.51 -10.38 -2.99
CA PRO A 217 8.60 -11.44 -3.43
C PRO A 217 9.32 -12.78 -3.45
N TYR A 218 8.62 -13.85 -3.03
CA TYR A 218 9.13 -15.22 -3.03
C TYR A 218 8.02 -16.25 -3.15
N GLY A 219 8.38 -17.53 -3.30
CA GLY A 219 7.42 -18.64 -3.33
C GLY A 219 6.42 -18.50 -4.46
N ASN A 220 5.16 -18.24 -4.13
CA ASN A 220 4.07 -18.12 -5.08
C ASN A 220 4.11 -16.83 -5.94
N SER A 221 4.96 -15.88 -5.60
CA SER A 221 5.10 -14.61 -6.33
C SER A 221 6.50 -14.42 -6.88
N THR A 222 6.60 -14.16 -8.17
CA THR A 222 7.85 -13.77 -8.85
C THR A 222 8.08 -12.27 -8.79
N VAL A 223 6.99 -11.49 -8.70
CA VAL A 223 6.96 -10.02 -8.72
C VAL A 223 6.04 -9.55 -7.59
N LEU A 224 6.34 -8.39 -7.02
CA LEU A 224 5.46 -7.76 -6.04
C LEU A 224 4.16 -7.28 -6.70
N PRO A 225 3.01 -7.41 -6.03
CA PRO A 225 1.80 -6.70 -6.43
C PRO A 225 2.09 -5.20 -6.58
N PHE A 226 1.54 -4.60 -7.62
CA PHE A 226 1.82 -3.19 -7.93
C PHE A 226 1.57 -2.25 -6.74
N GLU A 227 0.52 -2.49 -5.96
CA GLU A 227 0.18 -1.74 -4.75
C GLU A 227 1.25 -1.81 -3.65
N LYS A 228 2.14 -2.79 -3.70
CA LYS A 228 3.19 -3.03 -2.69
C LYS A 228 4.57 -2.56 -3.13
N ARG A 229 4.73 -2.21 -4.41
CA ARG A 229 5.97 -1.64 -4.93
C ARG A 229 6.17 -0.21 -4.44
N TYR A 230 7.42 0.17 -4.36
CA TYR A 230 7.79 1.54 -4.02
C TYR A 230 7.91 2.42 -5.26
N PHE A 231 7.70 3.70 -5.05
CA PHE A 231 8.00 4.76 -6.00
C PHE A 231 8.61 5.96 -5.27
N SER A 232 9.35 6.79 -5.98
CA SER A 232 9.96 8.01 -5.45
C SER A 232 9.56 9.24 -6.25
N GLY A 233 9.81 10.43 -5.68
CA GLY A 233 9.40 11.73 -6.20
C GLY A 233 8.09 12.26 -5.57
N GLY A 234 7.84 13.53 -5.77
CA GLY A 234 6.71 14.26 -5.22
C GLY A 234 7.03 14.98 -3.91
N ALA A 235 6.08 15.79 -3.44
CA ALA A 235 6.26 16.73 -2.33
C ALA A 235 6.66 16.10 -0.98
N ASN A 236 6.34 14.82 -0.77
CA ASN A 236 6.61 14.07 0.48
C ASN A 236 7.79 13.09 0.35
N SER A 237 8.55 13.13 -0.73
CA SER A 237 9.69 12.27 -1.00
C SER A 237 10.85 13.14 -1.46
N VAL A 238 11.21 13.11 -2.73
CA VAL A 238 12.25 13.95 -3.33
C VAL A 238 11.57 15.09 -4.08
N ARG A 239 11.53 16.28 -3.48
CA ARG A 239 10.93 17.48 -4.09
C ARG A 239 11.73 17.91 -5.31
N GLY A 240 11.11 18.37 -6.35
CA GLY A 240 11.76 18.69 -7.62
C GLY A 240 11.66 17.59 -8.67
N TRP A 241 11.17 16.41 -8.28
CA TRP A 241 10.78 15.33 -9.18
C TRP A 241 9.28 15.09 -9.07
N SER A 242 8.63 14.81 -10.18
CA SER A 242 7.22 14.40 -10.16
C SER A 242 7.06 13.03 -9.53
N VAL A 243 5.86 12.72 -9.07
CA VAL A 243 5.54 11.40 -8.52
C VAL A 243 5.83 10.31 -9.56
N ARG A 244 6.60 9.29 -9.21
CA ARG A 244 7.03 8.19 -10.11
C ARG A 244 7.91 8.65 -11.28
N GLU A 245 8.70 9.66 -11.12
CA GLU A 245 9.62 10.14 -12.15
C GLU A 245 11.07 9.69 -11.88
N LEU A 246 11.35 9.23 -10.66
CA LEU A 246 12.69 8.90 -10.20
C LEU A 246 12.89 7.39 -10.06
N GLY A 247 13.93 6.84 -10.72
CA GLY A 247 14.36 5.45 -10.62
C GLY A 247 13.52 4.45 -11.46
N PRO A 248 13.77 3.15 -11.31
CA PRO A 248 14.76 2.52 -10.43
C PRO A 248 16.19 2.75 -10.88
N GLY A 249 17.08 2.98 -9.92
CA GLY A 249 18.50 3.22 -10.20
C GLY A 249 18.73 4.40 -11.15
N LYS A 250 19.30 4.13 -12.33
CA LYS A 250 19.55 5.11 -13.39
C LYS A 250 18.47 5.14 -14.47
N PHE A 251 17.46 4.30 -14.35
CA PHE A 251 16.37 4.22 -15.31
C PHE A 251 15.59 5.53 -15.37
N LYS A 252 15.39 6.09 -16.56
CA LYS A 252 14.70 7.36 -16.80
C LYS A 252 13.43 7.22 -17.65
N GLY A 253 12.91 6.00 -17.75
CA GLY A 253 11.77 5.69 -18.61
C GLY A 253 12.18 5.06 -19.94
N THR A 254 11.20 4.69 -20.73
CA THR A 254 11.38 4.02 -22.01
C THR A 254 11.48 5.09 -23.11
N ASP A 255 12.52 5.03 -23.95
CA ASP A 255 12.77 5.98 -25.06
C ASP A 255 12.80 7.45 -24.63
N GLY A 256 13.27 7.73 -23.39
CA GLY A 256 13.33 9.08 -22.84
C GLY A 256 11.97 9.64 -22.40
N ARG A 257 10.92 8.81 -22.37
CA ARG A 257 9.61 9.15 -21.82
C ARG A 257 9.43 8.52 -20.45
N ILE A 258 8.72 9.22 -19.57
CA ILE A 258 8.38 8.70 -18.24
C ILE A 258 7.53 7.45 -18.40
N ASP A 259 8.00 6.35 -17.81
CA ASP A 259 7.30 5.06 -17.77
C ASP A 259 6.83 4.80 -16.32
N PHE A 260 5.63 5.25 -16.02
CA PHE A 260 5.09 5.17 -14.65
C PHE A 260 4.93 3.75 -14.12
N ILE A 261 4.86 2.73 -14.98
CA ILE A 261 4.74 1.33 -14.59
C ILE A 261 6.09 0.82 -14.12
N ASN A 262 7.11 1.06 -14.95
CA ASN A 262 8.43 0.54 -14.73
C ASN A 262 9.25 1.43 -13.77
N GLN A 263 8.77 2.65 -13.46
CA GLN A 263 9.35 3.52 -12.43
C GLN A 263 8.84 3.16 -11.02
N THR A 264 8.92 1.88 -10.70
CA THR A 264 8.63 1.29 -9.39
C THR A 264 9.76 0.35 -8.98
N GLY A 265 9.94 0.14 -7.70
CA GLY A 265 11.04 -0.69 -7.17
C GLY A 265 10.65 -1.52 -5.97
N ASP A 266 11.58 -2.38 -5.58
CA ASP A 266 11.47 -3.26 -4.41
C ASP A 266 12.14 -2.65 -3.17
N ILE A 267 13.03 -1.69 -3.37
CA ILE A 267 13.73 -0.93 -2.33
C ILE A 267 13.47 0.56 -2.56
N LYS A 268 13.36 1.31 -1.47
CA LYS A 268 13.25 2.77 -1.45
C LYS A 268 14.14 3.36 -0.37
N LEU A 269 14.78 4.48 -0.69
CA LEU A 269 15.48 5.33 0.28
C LEU A 269 15.15 6.78 -0.04
N ASP A 270 14.62 7.51 0.96
CA ASP A 270 14.43 8.95 0.92
C ASP A 270 15.14 9.60 2.10
N LEU A 271 15.87 10.67 1.85
CA LEU A 271 16.56 11.50 2.84
C LEU A 271 16.22 12.96 2.59
N ASN A 272 15.75 13.65 3.61
CA ASN A 272 15.37 15.05 3.52
C ASN A 272 16.00 15.83 4.67
N ALA A 273 16.55 16.99 4.36
CA ALA A 273 17.00 17.96 5.34
C ALA A 273 16.38 19.32 5.02
N GLU A 274 15.74 19.94 5.99
CA GLU A 274 15.05 21.21 5.81
C GLU A 274 15.35 22.15 6.97
N TYR A 275 15.97 23.28 6.69
CA TYR A 275 16.16 24.37 7.65
C TYR A 275 15.04 25.37 7.51
N ARG A 276 14.33 25.62 8.59
CA ARG A 276 13.20 26.57 8.70
C ARG A 276 13.58 27.74 9.59
N THR A 277 13.27 28.95 9.15
CA THR A 277 13.49 30.15 9.94
C THR A 277 12.27 31.09 9.87
N SER A 278 11.93 31.71 10.99
CA SER A 278 10.94 32.80 11.03
C SER A 278 11.64 34.09 10.64
N LEU A 279 11.18 34.76 9.56
CA LEU A 279 11.80 35.97 9.04
C LEU A 279 11.29 37.22 9.77
N PHE A 280 10.14 37.71 9.37
CA PHE A 280 9.50 38.88 9.96
C PHE A 280 7.98 38.72 9.87
N TRP A 281 7.28 39.29 10.85
CA TRP A 281 5.82 39.21 10.98
C TRP A 281 5.33 37.74 10.94
N LYS A 282 4.59 37.34 9.90
CA LYS A 282 4.09 35.95 9.70
C LYS A 282 4.84 35.18 8.61
N PHE A 283 5.89 35.76 8.06
CA PHE A 283 6.68 35.11 7.01
C PHE A 283 7.67 34.12 7.59
N GLN A 284 7.70 32.93 7.00
CA GLN A 284 8.66 31.88 7.27
C GLN A 284 9.40 31.52 6.01
N GLY A 285 10.71 31.31 6.12
CA GLY A 285 11.56 30.83 5.04
C GLY A 285 12.00 29.41 5.32
N ALA A 286 12.18 28.61 4.27
CA ALA A 286 12.78 27.29 4.36
C ALA A 286 13.74 27.04 3.20
N VAL A 287 14.87 26.39 3.52
CA VAL A 287 15.81 25.85 2.54
C VAL A 287 15.91 24.35 2.79
N PHE A 288 15.88 23.57 1.72
CA PHE A 288 15.90 22.13 1.85
C PHE A 288 16.82 21.45 0.83
N VAL A 289 17.26 20.26 1.19
CA VAL A 289 17.99 19.31 0.35
C VAL A 289 17.32 17.95 0.47
N ASP A 290 16.96 17.37 -0.65
CA ASP A 290 16.34 16.05 -0.73
C ASP A 290 17.24 15.13 -1.57
N ALA A 291 17.38 13.89 -1.14
CA ALA A 291 18.05 12.83 -1.86
C ALA A 291 17.26 11.52 -1.70
N GLY A 292 17.15 10.78 -2.76
CA GLY A 292 16.44 9.50 -2.71
C GLY A 292 16.42 8.79 -4.04
N ASN A 293 16.08 7.52 -4.01
CA ASN A 293 15.86 6.70 -5.19
C ASN A 293 15.11 5.41 -4.80
N ILE A 294 14.74 4.65 -5.83
CA ILE A 294 14.24 3.29 -5.71
C ILE A 294 15.17 2.35 -6.47
N TRP A 295 15.14 1.08 -6.11
CA TRP A 295 15.90 0.02 -6.78
C TRP A 295 15.07 -1.26 -6.84
N THR A 296 15.38 -2.13 -7.79
CA THR A 296 14.85 -3.49 -7.90
C THR A 296 15.81 -4.47 -7.25
N LEU A 297 15.29 -5.49 -6.57
CA LEU A 297 16.09 -6.59 -6.01
C LEU A 297 16.47 -7.65 -7.05
N ARG A 298 15.75 -7.67 -8.17
CA ARG A 298 15.95 -8.58 -9.28
C ARG A 298 16.07 -7.79 -10.58
N ASN A 299 16.78 -8.34 -11.53
CA ASN A 299 16.79 -7.79 -12.88
C ASN A 299 15.47 -8.15 -13.57
N TYR A 300 14.67 -7.16 -13.85
CA TYR A 300 13.48 -7.28 -14.67
C TYR A 300 13.84 -6.80 -16.09
N GLU A 301 13.47 -7.56 -17.12
CA GLU A 301 13.78 -7.22 -18.52
C GLU A 301 13.26 -5.84 -18.93
N GLU A 302 12.15 -5.43 -18.32
CA GLU A 302 11.47 -4.17 -18.59
C GLU A 302 12.04 -2.98 -17.76
N GLN A 303 13.00 -3.24 -16.87
CA GLN A 303 13.60 -2.25 -15.97
C GLN A 303 15.14 -2.37 -15.97
N PRO A 304 15.80 -2.07 -17.09
CA PRO A 304 17.25 -2.06 -17.14
C PRO A 304 17.79 -0.86 -16.34
N GLY A 305 18.28 -1.09 -15.10
CA GLY A 305 18.75 -0.03 -14.23
C GLY A 305 19.83 -0.44 -13.27
#